data_28e98d99594f2e94b093588497d9d8a6
#
_entry.id   28e98d99594f2e94b093588497d9d8a6
#
_cell.length_a   1.000
_cell.length_b   1.000
_cell.length_c   1.000
_cell.angle_alpha   90.00
_cell.angle_beta   90.00
_cell.angle_gamma   90.00
#
_symmetry.space_group_name_H-M   'P 1'
#
loop_
_entity.id
_entity.type
_entity.pdbx_description
1 polymer ?
#
loop_
_entity_poly.entity_id
_entity_poly.type
_entity_poly.pdbx_seq_one_letter_code
_entity_poly.pdbx_strand_id
1 'polypeptide(L)'
;MERGRVRVIGASPGASATWLARLEAAGYAIDREPVTRPEDLKRIARQPPRAVVIDLDRAPARGRDIALALRQRVATRRIPIVLVASDRAVFTRLKAVPLETMHAGPEDVVTAVASALAMPPSGAAPVPAATAGYSGTPLPRKLGIKPGMRVVLVKPPDGFAAILEPLPPDVLLRSTNRGARDVTLWFTRSRRELERGMARMAQNLDSGRLWIVWPKKTSPLAADHTGEDVRRVGLAAGLVDFKVCAVDEDWSGLAFVRRRR
;
A
#
# COMPACT_ATOMS: atom_id res chain seq x y z
N MET A 1 1.51 -10.18 -36.58
CA MET A 1 0.29 -9.65 -35.91
C MET A 1 0.68 -9.09 -34.53
N GLU A 2 0.47 -7.82 -34.29
CA GLU A 2 0.83 -7.16 -33.02
C GLU A 2 -0.04 -7.69 -31.88
N ARG A 3 0.58 -8.31 -30.87
CA ARG A 3 -0.13 -8.90 -29.69
C ARG A 3 -0.46 -7.87 -28.62
N GLY A 4 -0.14 -6.59 -28.88
CA GLY A 4 -0.41 -5.48 -27.98
C GLY A 4 0.71 -5.20 -26.99
N ARG A 5 0.54 -4.09 -26.22
CA ARG A 5 1.56 -3.52 -25.36
C ARG A 5 1.70 -4.26 -24.03
N VAL A 6 2.95 -4.62 -23.66
CA VAL A 6 3.34 -5.19 -22.38
C VAL A 6 4.24 -4.21 -21.65
N ARG A 7 3.89 -3.82 -20.42
CA ARG A 7 4.73 -3.00 -19.56
C ARG A 7 5.74 -3.89 -18.83
N VAL A 8 7.02 -3.58 -18.96
CA VAL A 8 8.10 -4.29 -18.27
C VAL A 8 8.70 -3.38 -17.19
N ILE A 9 8.80 -3.89 -15.97
CA ILE A 9 9.27 -3.15 -14.79
C ILE A 9 10.45 -3.88 -14.17
N GLY A 10 11.51 -3.14 -13.81
CA GLY A 10 12.67 -3.69 -13.11
C GLY A 10 13.73 -4.32 -14.02
N ALA A 11 13.44 -4.52 -15.30
CA ALA A 11 14.39 -5.12 -16.24
C ALA A 11 15.71 -4.34 -16.35
N SER A 12 16.83 -5.06 -16.31
CA SER A 12 18.16 -4.48 -16.52
C SER A 12 18.66 -4.68 -17.96
N PRO A 13 19.44 -3.75 -18.50
CA PRO A 13 19.90 -3.83 -19.90
C PRO A 13 20.68 -5.10 -20.27
N GLY A 14 21.35 -5.74 -19.30
CA GLY A 14 22.12 -6.96 -19.53
C GLY A 14 21.34 -8.24 -19.23
N ALA A 15 21.01 -8.48 -17.97
CA ALA A 15 20.42 -9.74 -17.50
C ALA A 15 19.04 -10.04 -18.10
N SER A 16 18.25 -8.99 -18.37
CA SER A 16 16.88 -9.15 -18.92
C SER A 16 16.83 -9.11 -20.47
N ALA A 17 17.93 -8.83 -21.15
CA ALA A 17 17.95 -8.61 -22.59
C ALA A 17 17.40 -9.83 -23.38
N THR A 18 17.80 -11.02 -22.98
CA THR A 18 17.42 -12.26 -23.70
C THR A 18 15.89 -12.51 -23.67
N TRP A 19 15.26 -12.41 -22.52
CA TRP A 19 13.83 -12.66 -22.43
C TRP A 19 12.99 -11.47 -22.93
N LEU A 20 13.52 -10.24 -22.91
CA LEU A 20 12.89 -9.10 -23.58
C LEU A 20 12.82 -9.31 -25.08
N ALA A 21 13.93 -9.70 -25.71
CA ALA A 21 13.97 -10.02 -27.14
C ALA A 21 13.00 -11.14 -27.52
N ARG A 22 12.79 -12.13 -26.66
CA ARG A 22 11.78 -13.19 -26.87
C ARG A 22 10.35 -12.66 -26.85
N LEU A 23 10.02 -11.72 -25.96
CA LEU A 23 8.71 -11.06 -25.94
C LEU A 23 8.47 -10.24 -27.21
N GLU A 24 9.48 -9.48 -27.65
CA GLU A 24 9.42 -8.72 -28.91
C GLU A 24 9.24 -9.65 -30.12
N ALA A 25 10.05 -10.71 -30.21
CA ALA A 25 9.94 -11.73 -31.26
C ALA A 25 8.57 -12.44 -31.26
N ALA A 26 7.93 -12.57 -30.10
CA ALA A 26 6.58 -13.08 -29.96
C ALA A 26 5.49 -12.06 -30.38
N GLY A 27 5.85 -10.85 -30.81
CA GLY A 27 4.97 -9.80 -31.31
C GLY A 27 4.37 -8.88 -30.25
N TYR A 28 4.95 -8.80 -29.05
CA TYR A 28 4.54 -7.83 -28.04
C TYR A 28 5.31 -6.51 -28.20
N ALA A 29 4.59 -5.38 -28.12
CA ALA A 29 5.19 -4.07 -28.02
C ALA A 29 5.65 -3.83 -26.56
N ILE A 30 6.96 -3.65 -26.35
CA ILE A 30 7.52 -3.55 -25.00
C ILE A 30 7.59 -2.09 -24.57
N ASP A 31 6.94 -1.80 -23.45
CA ASP A 31 6.98 -0.52 -22.77
C ASP A 31 7.86 -0.64 -21.51
N ARG A 32 8.99 0.08 -21.47
CA ARG A 32 10.03 -0.01 -20.45
C ARG A 32 10.12 1.24 -19.56
N GLU A 33 9.12 2.11 -19.59
CA GLU A 33 9.11 3.27 -18.72
C GLU A 33 9.26 2.86 -17.24
N PRO A 34 10.20 3.43 -16.49
CA PRO A 34 10.44 3.06 -15.11
C PRO A 34 9.25 3.44 -14.21
N VAL A 35 8.99 2.62 -13.21
CA VAL A 35 8.05 2.91 -12.13
C VAL A 35 8.86 3.30 -10.90
N THR A 36 9.04 4.59 -10.67
CA THR A 36 9.84 5.15 -9.57
C THR A 36 9.01 5.91 -8.55
N ARG A 37 7.86 6.44 -8.96
CA ARG A 37 6.97 7.30 -8.17
C ARG A 37 5.53 6.78 -8.21
N PRO A 38 4.67 7.14 -7.25
CA PRO A 38 3.25 6.80 -7.28
C PRO A 38 2.52 7.26 -8.55
N GLU A 39 2.95 8.39 -9.14
CA GLU A 39 2.39 8.95 -10.38
C GLU A 39 2.57 8.01 -11.58
N ASP A 40 3.63 7.20 -11.60
CA ASP A 40 3.89 6.25 -12.68
C ASP A 40 2.83 5.15 -12.69
N LEU A 41 2.32 4.75 -11.52
CA LEU A 41 1.18 3.81 -11.41
C LEU A 41 -0.13 4.44 -11.91
N LYS A 42 -0.33 5.76 -11.72
CA LYS A 42 -1.47 6.48 -12.29
C LYS A 42 -1.40 6.50 -13.82
N ARG A 43 -0.19 6.60 -14.39
CA ARG A 43 0.01 6.54 -15.84
C ARG A 43 -0.35 5.15 -16.40
N ILE A 44 0.04 4.07 -15.72
CA ILE A 44 -0.39 2.70 -16.08
C ILE A 44 -1.92 2.58 -16.02
N ALA A 45 -2.57 3.21 -15.03
CA ALA A 45 -4.01 3.21 -14.90
C ALA A 45 -4.73 3.99 -16.03
N ARG A 46 -4.14 5.08 -16.52
CA ARG A 46 -4.69 5.89 -17.63
C ARG A 46 -4.53 5.21 -18.99
N GLN A 47 -3.44 4.46 -19.17
CA GLN A 47 -3.11 3.75 -20.39
C GLN A 47 -2.74 2.31 -20.06
N PRO A 48 -3.73 1.47 -19.71
CA PRO A 48 -3.46 0.12 -19.24
C PRO A 48 -2.79 -0.73 -20.34
N PRO A 49 -1.66 -1.38 -20.04
CA PRO A 49 -1.06 -2.38 -20.91
C PRO A 49 -1.92 -3.67 -20.88
N ARG A 50 -1.74 -4.55 -21.84
CA ARG A 50 -2.38 -5.85 -21.83
C ARG A 50 -1.88 -6.76 -20.72
N ALA A 51 -0.58 -6.66 -20.37
CA ALA A 51 0.01 -7.34 -19.22
C ALA A 51 1.15 -6.48 -18.63
N VAL A 52 1.50 -6.76 -17.38
CA VAL A 52 2.68 -6.22 -16.71
C VAL A 52 3.62 -7.37 -16.38
N VAL A 53 4.88 -7.24 -16.80
CA VAL A 53 5.97 -8.17 -16.44
C VAL A 53 6.89 -7.44 -15.47
N ILE A 54 7.16 -8.06 -14.32
CA ILE A 54 8.00 -7.47 -13.28
C ILE A 54 9.20 -8.37 -13.05
N ASP A 55 10.40 -7.83 -13.31
CA ASP A 55 11.67 -8.49 -13.03
C ASP A 55 12.01 -8.35 -11.54
N LEU A 56 12.23 -9.48 -10.88
CA LEU A 56 12.52 -9.57 -9.45
C LEU A 56 14.00 -9.77 -9.14
N ASP A 57 14.88 -9.96 -10.13
CA ASP A 57 16.27 -10.35 -9.89
C ASP A 57 17.05 -9.30 -9.09
N ARG A 58 16.85 -8.01 -9.35
CA ARG A 58 17.59 -6.93 -8.68
C ARG A 58 16.93 -6.40 -7.42
N ALA A 59 15.60 -6.36 -7.39
CA ALA A 59 14.85 -5.72 -6.30
C ALA A 59 13.53 -6.48 -6.02
N PRO A 60 13.60 -7.71 -5.51
CA PRO A 60 12.43 -8.57 -5.33
C PRO A 60 11.32 -7.92 -4.49
N ALA A 61 11.69 -7.28 -3.38
CA ALA A 61 10.74 -6.61 -2.49
C ALA A 61 10.01 -5.45 -3.19
N ARG A 62 10.75 -4.65 -3.97
CA ARG A 62 10.17 -3.54 -4.73
C ARG A 62 9.23 -4.03 -5.84
N GLY A 63 9.63 -5.08 -6.56
CA GLY A 63 8.80 -5.67 -7.61
C GLY A 63 7.48 -6.19 -7.04
N ARG A 64 7.54 -6.90 -5.91
CA ARG A 64 6.36 -7.34 -5.18
C ARG A 64 5.46 -6.15 -4.76
N ASP A 65 6.05 -5.09 -4.21
CA ASP A 65 5.30 -3.92 -3.74
C ASP A 65 4.57 -3.21 -4.89
N ILE A 66 5.19 -3.14 -6.06
CA ILE A 66 4.55 -2.62 -7.29
C ILE A 66 3.39 -3.52 -7.70
N ALA A 67 3.57 -4.84 -7.71
CA ALA A 67 2.52 -5.79 -8.05
C ALA A 67 1.31 -5.66 -7.10
N LEU A 68 1.57 -5.54 -5.78
CA LEU A 68 0.53 -5.28 -4.78
C LEU A 68 -0.20 -3.97 -5.05
N ALA A 69 0.53 -2.89 -5.33
CA ALA A 69 -0.07 -1.58 -5.61
C ALA A 69 -0.94 -1.59 -6.88
N LEU A 70 -0.58 -2.36 -7.91
CA LEU A 70 -1.40 -2.55 -9.11
C LEU A 70 -2.68 -3.33 -8.80
N ARG A 71 -2.63 -4.35 -7.93
CA ARG A 71 -3.81 -5.12 -7.53
C ARG A 71 -4.79 -4.32 -6.66
N GLN A 72 -4.31 -3.40 -5.84
CA GLN A 72 -5.14 -2.57 -4.96
C GLN A 72 -5.98 -1.52 -5.72
N ARG A 73 -5.57 -1.13 -6.93
CA ARG A 73 -6.25 -0.09 -7.72
C ARG A 73 -7.34 -0.67 -8.60
N VAL A 74 -8.53 -0.14 -8.55
CA VAL A 74 -9.68 -0.56 -9.41
C VAL A 74 -9.29 -0.56 -10.89
N ALA A 75 -8.58 0.48 -11.35
CA ALA A 75 -8.21 0.65 -12.76
C ALA A 75 -7.13 -0.33 -13.25
N THR A 76 -6.35 -0.95 -12.36
CA THR A 76 -5.23 -1.83 -12.75
C THR A 76 -5.32 -3.24 -12.19
N ARG A 77 -6.21 -3.51 -11.25
CA ARG A 77 -6.28 -4.83 -10.58
C ARG A 77 -6.61 -6.00 -11.52
N ARG A 78 -7.22 -5.74 -12.68
CA ARG A 78 -7.53 -6.74 -13.71
C ARG A 78 -6.41 -6.95 -14.72
N ILE A 79 -5.36 -6.14 -14.68
CA ILE A 79 -4.22 -6.31 -15.59
C ILE A 79 -3.47 -7.59 -15.20
N PRO A 80 -3.25 -8.53 -16.11
CA PRO A 80 -2.42 -9.70 -15.88
C PRO A 80 -1.01 -9.30 -15.44
N ILE A 81 -0.48 -9.94 -14.38
CA ILE A 81 0.86 -9.68 -13.87
C ILE A 81 1.67 -10.98 -13.92
N VAL A 82 2.86 -10.90 -14.51
CA VAL A 82 3.86 -11.96 -14.52
C VAL A 82 5.07 -11.49 -13.74
N LEU A 83 5.46 -12.25 -12.72
CA LEU A 83 6.69 -12.05 -11.97
C LEU A 83 7.78 -12.93 -12.55
N VAL A 84 8.91 -12.35 -12.93
CA VAL A 84 10.05 -13.06 -13.52
C VAL A 84 11.21 -13.06 -12.55
N ALA A 85 11.84 -14.23 -12.35
CA ALA A 85 13.06 -14.35 -11.58
C ALA A 85 13.92 -15.50 -12.11
N SER A 86 15.24 -15.26 -12.20
CA SER A 86 16.22 -16.30 -12.56
C SER A 86 16.37 -17.35 -11.44
N ASP A 87 16.35 -16.93 -10.18
CA ASP A 87 16.27 -17.81 -9.02
C ASP A 87 14.82 -17.99 -8.56
N ARG A 88 14.25 -19.15 -8.86
CA ARG A 88 12.86 -19.48 -8.47
C ARG A 88 12.61 -19.47 -6.95
N ALA A 89 13.65 -19.61 -6.13
CA ALA A 89 13.53 -19.50 -4.68
C ALA A 89 13.14 -18.09 -4.21
N VAL A 90 13.27 -17.08 -5.06
CA VAL A 90 12.75 -15.73 -4.80
C VAL A 90 11.25 -15.75 -4.52
N PHE A 91 10.47 -16.54 -5.27
CA PHE A 91 9.01 -16.59 -5.10
C PHE A 91 8.57 -17.16 -3.75
N THR A 92 9.33 -18.10 -3.18
CA THR A 92 9.03 -18.68 -1.85
C THR A 92 9.51 -17.79 -0.72
N ARG A 93 10.57 -16.99 -0.93
CA ARG A 93 11.10 -16.04 0.06
C ARG A 93 10.29 -14.75 0.15
N LEU A 94 9.59 -14.37 -0.93
CA LEU A 94 8.74 -13.18 -0.93
C LEU A 94 7.48 -13.42 -0.10
N LYS A 95 7.31 -12.63 0.97
CA LYS A 95 6.08 -12.63 1.77
C LYS A 95 5.01 -11.82 1.04
N ALA A 96 3.75 -12.25 1.13
CA ALA A 96 2.57 -11.54 0.62
C ALA A 96 2.68 -11.20 -0.89
N VAL A 97 2.99 -12.19 -1.72
CA VAL A 97 2.86 -12.05 -3.19
C VAL A 97 1.37 -11.87 -3.54
N PRO A 98 1.03 -10.95 -4.45
CA PRO A 98 -0.38 -10.76 -4.83
C PRO A 98 -0.98 -12.05 -5.41
N LEU A 99 -2.21 -12.34 -5.04
CA LEU A 99 -2.98 -13.42 -5.66
C LEU A 99 -3.14 -13.18 -7.17
N GLU A 100 -3.38 -14.26 -7.91
CA GLU A 100 -3.61 -14.22 -9.36
C GLU A 100 -2.44 -13.58 -10.14
N THR A 101 -1.18 -13.81 -9.70
CA THR A 101 0.02 -13.51 -10.47
C THR A 101 0.64 -14.79 -11.02
N MET A 102 1.15 -14.72 -12.27
CA MET A 102 1.95 -15.81 -12.85
C MET A 102 3.41 -15.65 -12.45
N HIS A 103 4.09 -16.78 -12.23
CA HIS A 103 5.52 -16.82 -11.91
C HIS A 103 6.27 -17.54 -13.03
N ALA A 104 7.35 -16.97 -13.50
CA ALA A 104 8.13 -17.51 -14.61
C ALA A 104 9.64 -17.38 -14.41
N GLY A 105 10.38 -18.31 -15.01
CA GLY A 105 11.79 -18.09 -15.32
C GLY A 105 11.96 -17.22 -16.57
N PRO A 106 13.17 -16.73 -16.86
CA PRO A 106 13.46 -15.98 -18.08
C PRO A 106 13.15 -16.73 -19.38
N GLU A 107 13.25 -18.06 -19.36
CA GLU A 107 12.95 -18.95 -20.48
C GLU A 107 11.46 -19.08 -20.76
N ASP A 108 10.61 -19.01 -19.73
CA ASP A 108 9.17 -19.28 -19.77
C ASP A 108 8.32 -18.01 -19.92
N VAL A 109 8.94 -16.82 -19.98
CA VAL A 109 8.24 -15.52 -19.88
C VAL A 109 7.16 -15.35 -20.96
N VAL A 110 7.40 -15.79 -22.20
CA VAL A 110 6.45 -15.68 -23.32
C VAL A 110 5.21 -16.52 -23.05
N THR A 111 5.43 -17.78 -22.63
CA THR A 111 4.35 -18.70 -22.27
C THR A 111 3.55 -18.18 -21.07
N ALA A 112 4.23 -17.66 -20.06
CA ALA A 112 3.59 -17.10 -18.87
C ALA A 112 2.73 -15.87 -19.19
N VAL A 113 3.21 -14.97 -20.07
CA VAL A 113 2.43 -13.82 -20.52
C VAL A 113 1.21 -14.28 -21.33
N ALA A 114 1.36 -15.24 -22.23
CA ALA A 114 0.25 -15.79 -23.01
C ALA A 114 -0.81 -16.44 -22.09
N SER A 115 -0.39 -17.24 -21.13
CA SER A 115 -1.27 -17.87 -20.14
C SER A 115 -1.97 -16.85 -19.24
N ALA A 116 -1.25 -15.82 -18.78
CA ALA A 116 -1.83 -14.74 -17.97
C ALA A 116 -2.88 -13.92 -18.75
N LEU A 117 -2.69 -13.75 -20.05
CA LEU A 117 -3.67 -13.10 -20.93
C LEU A 117 -4.89 -13.97 -21.21
N ALA A 118 -4.72 -15.29 -21.27
CA ALA A 118 -5.81 -16.24 -21.45
C ALA A 118 -6.69 -16.39 -20.20
N MET A 119 -6.08 -16.22 -19.02
CA MET A 119 -6.75 -16.28 -17.70
C MET A 119 -6.53 -14.97 -16.92
N PRO A 120 -7.17 -13.87 -17.34
CA PRO A 120 -6.99 -12.61 -16.66
C PRO A 120 -7.54 -12.69 -15.24
N PRO A 121 -6.99 -11.90 -14.29
CA PRO A 121 -7.44 -11.86 -12.91
C PRO A 121 -8.94 -11.59 -12.81
N SER A 122 -9.60 -12.21 -11.86
CA SER A 122 -11.05 -12.06 -11.60
C SER A 122 -11.46 -10.61 -11.34
N GLY A 123 -10.50 -9.78 -10.91
CA GLY A 123 -10.74 -8.42 -10.50
C GLY A 123 -11.59 -8.33 -9.23
N ALA A 124 -11.74 -9.44 -8.50
CA ALA A 124 -12.23 -9.39 -7.14
C ALA A 124 -11.44 -8.32 -6.37
N ALA A 125 -12.13 -7.56 -5.53
CA ALA A 125 -11.43 -6.64 -4.65
C ALA A 125 -10.36 -7.45 -3.91
N PRO A 126 -9.08 -7.07 -3.96
CA PRO A 126 -8.11 -7.78 -3.16
C PRO A 126 -8.62 -7.77 -1.74
N VAL A 127 -8.57 -8.93 -1.07
CA VAL A 127 -8.62 -8.94 0.40
C VAL A 127 -7.65 -7.84 0.81
N PRO A 128 -8.06 -6.83 1.57
CA PRO A 128 -7.22 -5.68 1.85
C PRO A 128 -5.88 -6.20 2.36
N ALA A 129 -4.89 -6.24 1.48
CA ALA A 129 -3.54 -6.49 1.92
C ALA A 129 -3.24 -5.29 2.81
N ALA A 130 -3.02 -5.54 4.08
CA ALA A 130 -2.73 -4.55 5.11
C ALA A 130 -1.41 -3.80 4.84
N THR A 131 -1.22 -3.35 3.61
CA THR A 131 0.00 -2.71 3.09
C THR A 131 -0.36 -1.34 2.54
N ALA A 132 -0.56 -0.40 3.45
CA ALA A 132 -0.58 1.01 3.08
C ALA A 132 0.86 1.48 2.83
N GLY A 133 1.16 1.81 1.57
CA GLY A 133 2.47 2.33 1.13
C GLY A 133 3.51 1.24 0.82
N TYR A 134 4.50 1.60 0.02
CA TYR A 134 5.55 0.79 -0.60
C TYR A 134 6.44 -0.07 0.34
N SER A 135 6.13 -0.22 1.62
CA SER A 135 7.01 -0.86 2.62
C SER A 135 6.72 -2.33 2.88
N GLY A 136 5.71 -2.95 2.25
CA GLY A 136 5.34 -4.36 2.48
C GLY A 136 4.95 -4.72 3.92
N THR A 137 4.99 -3.77 4.84
CA THR A 137 4.62 -3.98 6.25
C THR A 137 3.11 -3.85 6.40
N PRO A 138 2.40 -4.83 6.97
CA PRO A 138 0.97 -4.74 7.25
C PRO A 138 0.60 -3.48 8.03
N LEU A 139 -0.52 -2.85 7.69
CA LEU A 139 -0.95 -1.60 8.33
C LEU A 139 -1.06 -1.71 9.86
N PRO A 140 -1.62 -2.79 10.45
CA PRO A 140 -1.63 -2.94 11.91
C PRO A 140 -0.23 -2.86 12.52
N ARG A 141 0.75 -3.51 11.89
CA ARG A 141 2.15 -3.46 12.34
C ARG A 141 2.78 -2.07 12.19
N LYS A 142 2.44 -1.33 11.12
CA LYS A 142 2.87 0.07 10.94
C LYS A 142 2.31 0.96 12.03
N LEU A 143 1.05 0.79 12.38
CA LEU A 143 0.35 1.51 13.44
C LEU A 143 0.79 1.06 14.84
N GLY A 144 1.55 -0.05 14.93
CA GLY A 144 2.03 -0.60 16.18
C GLY A 144 0.94 -1.34 16.96
N ILE A 145 -0.07 -1.86 16.27
CA ILE A 145 -1.10 -2.73 16.85
C ILE A 145 -0.48 -4.11 17.09
N LYS A 146 -0.62 -4.60 18.31
CA LYS A 146 -0.09 -5.89 18.77
C LYS A 146 -1.24 -6.79 19.27
N PRO A 147 -1.02 -8.10 19.43
CA PRO A 147 -2.02 -8.98 20.03
C PRO A 147 -2.55 -8.46 21.36
N GLY A 148 -3.84 -8.66 21.61
CA GLY A 148 -4.54 -8.27 22.84
C GLY A 148 -4.80 -6.79 23.02
N MET A 149 -4.40 -5.92 22.07
CA MET A 149 -4.58 -4.46 22.18
C MET A 149 -6.03 -4.03 21.93
N ARG A 150 -6.42 -2.96 22.59
CA ARG A 150 -7.67 -2.23 22.38
C ARG A 150 -7.43 -1.07 21.46
N VAL A 151 -8.02 -1.14 20.27
CA VAL A 151 -7.89 -0.14 19.21
C VAL A 151 -9.19 0.63 19.08
N VAL A 152 -9.13 1.95 19.16
CA VAL A 152 -10.28 2.84 19.02
C VAL A 152 -10.19 3.58 17.71
N LEU A 153 -11.24 3.49 16.88
CA LEU A 153 -11.41 4.27 15.67
C LEU A 153 -12.35 5.46 15.97
N VAL A 154 -11.86 6.67 15.74
CA VAL A 154 -12.63 7.90 15.92
C VAL A 154 -12.86 8.53 14.56
N LYS A 155 -14.12 8.58 14.14
CA LYS A 155 -14.55 9.09 12.81
C LYS A 155 -13.82 8.43 11.64
N PRO A 156 -13.69 7.09 11.60
CA PRO A 156 -13.07 6.43 10.46
C PRO A 156 -13.92 6.64 9.20
N PRO A 157 -13.30 6.66 8.00
CA PRO A 157 -14.06 6.56 6.76
C PRO A 157 -14.72 5.17 6.65
N ASP A 158 -15.79 5.09 5.85
CA ASP A 158 -16.50 3.84 5.62
C ASP A 158 -15.54 2.75 5.12
N GLY A 159 -15.70 1.55 5.64
CA GLY A 159 -14.87 0.40 5.27
C GLY A 159 -13.45 0.38 5.86
N PHE A 160 -13.04 1.39 6.65
CA PHE A 160 -11.66 1.45 7.18
C PHE A 160 -11.29 0.25 8.05
N ALA A 161 -12.24 -0.29 8.82
CA ALA A 161 -11.98 -1.47 9.65
C ALA A 161 -11.47 -2.66 8.83
N ALA A 162 -11.98 -2.84 7.61
CA ALA A 162 -11.54 -3.88 6.69
C ALA A 162 -10.11 -3.66 6.17
N ILE A 163 -9.61 -2.41 6.13
CA ILE A 163 -8.23 -2.09 5.73
C ILE A 163 -7.23 -2.52 6.81
N LEU A 164 -7.67 -2.69 8.06
CA LEU A 164 -6.83 -3.18 9.14
C LEU A 164 -6.69 -4.71 9.16
N GLU A 165 -7.47 -5.43 8.38
CA GLU A 165 -7.39 -6.90 8.35
C GLU A 165 -6.17 -7.43 7.54
N PRO A 166 -5.57 -8.55 7.95
CA PRO A 166 -5.86 -9.29 9.18
C PRO A 166 -5.30 -8.59 10.43
N LEU A 167 -6.13 -8.47 11.46
CA LEU A 167 -5.68 -7.98 12.77
C LEU A 167 -4.85 -9.05 13.50
N PRO A 168 -3.90 -8.64 14.36
CA PRO A 168 -3.28 -9.57 15.31
C PRO A 168 -4.32 -10.24 16.22
N PRO A 169 -4.01 -11.44 16.76
CA PRO A 169 -4.94 -12.14 17.65
C PRO A 169 -5.39 -11.27 18.83
N ASP A 170 -6.64 -11.46 19.26
CA ASP A 170 -7.25 -10.85 20.43
C ASP A 170 -7.29 -9.32 20.42
N VAL A 171 -7.14 -8.68 19.26
CA VAL A 171 -7.32 -7.24 19.12
C VAL A 171 -8.80 -6.88 19.21
N LEU A 172 -9.14 -5.97 20.13
CA LEU A 172 -10.49 -5.44 20.29
C LEU A 172 -10.63 -4.12 19.55
N LEU A 173 -11.33 -4.13 18.43
CA LEU A 173 -11.63 -2.92 17.64
C LEU A 173 -12.94 -2.28 18.16
N ARG A 174 -12.91 -0.96 18.44
CA ARG A 174 -14.06 -0.21 18.98
C ARG A 174 -14.23 1.12 18.24
N SER A 175 -15.49 1.56 18.13
CA SER A 175 -15.84 2.89 17.60
C SER A 175 -16.08 3.92 18.71
N THR A 176 -16.18 3.47 19.96
CA THR A 176 -16.45 4.34 21.11
C THR A 176 -15.17 4.83 21.76
N ASN A 177 -15.09 6.14 21.98
CA ASN A 177 -13.93 6.79 22.58
C ASN A 177 -13.96 6.76 24.13
N ARG A 178 -14.54 5.71 24.74
CA ARG A 178 -14.64 5.53 26.21
C ARG A 178 -13.83 4.31 26.66
N GLY A 179 -13.25 4.42 27.84
CA GLY A 179 -12.49 3.34 28.49
C GLY A 179 -11.04 3.22 28.04
N ALA A 180 -10.35 2.24 28.60
CA ALA A 180 -8.94 2.00 28.35
C ALA A 180 -8.68 1.62 26.89
N ARG A 181 -7.57 2.14 26.32
CA ARG A 181 -7.18 1.98 24.93
C ARG A 181 -5.67 2.00 24.79
N ASP A 182 -5.17 1.22 23.87
CA ASP A 182 -3.74 1.08 23.62
C ASP A 182 -3.34 1.87 22.37
N VAL A 183 -4.27 1.92 21.38
CA VAL A 183 -4.10 2.70 20.13
C VAL A 183 -5.41 3.42 19.82
N THR A 184 -5.33 4.71 19.52
CA THR A 184 -6.44 5.50 18.99
C THR A 184 -6.07 5.99 17.59
N LEU A 185 -6.93 5.74 16.60
CA LEU A 185 -6.85 6.35 15.28
C LEU A 185 -7.96 7.39 15.17
N TRP A 186 -7.58 8.65 15.10
CA TRP A 186 -8.51 9.76 14.96
C TRP A 186 -8.40 10.37 13.57
N PHE A 187 -9.46 10.23 12.78
CA PHE A 187 -9.58 10.77 11.43
C PHE A 187 -10.13 12.19 11.50
N THR A 188 -9.48 13.13 10.79
CA THR A 188 -9.87 14.53 10.75
C THR A 188 -9.64 15.12 9.35
N ARG A 189 -10.59 15.93 8.88
CA ARG A 189 -10.51 16.64 7.59
C ARG A 189 -10.55 18.15 7.77
N SER A 190 -10.87 18.64 8.98
CA SER A 190 -11.06 20.04 9.28
C SER A 190 -10.07 20.52 10.36
N ARG A 191 -9.42 21.64 10.09
CA ARG A 191 -8.57 22.36 11.07
C ARG A 191 -9.33 22.64 12.35
N ARG A 192 -10.57 23.13 12.22
CA ARG A 192 -11.45 23.40 13.36
C ARG A 192 -11.70 22.16 14.22
N GLU A 193 -11.91 21.03 13.58
CA GLU A 193 -12.08 19.74 14.27
C GLU A 193 -10.80 19.33 14.98
N LEU A 194 -9.66 19.42 14.29
CA LEU A 194 -8.34 19.12 14.83
C LEU A 194 -8.06 19.95 16.10
N GLU A 195 -8.21 21.26 16.03
CA GLU A 195 -7.93 22.18 17.15
C GLU A 195 -8.88 21.96 18.34
N ARG A 196 -10.19 21.86 18.09
CA ARG A 196 -11.18 21.64 19.16
C ARG A 196 -11.10 20.26 19.79
N GLY A 197 -10.75 19.22 19.01
CA GLY A 197 -10.70 17.83 19.48
C GLY A 197 -9.41 17.47 20.21
N MET A 198 -8.32 18.19 19.94
CA MET A 198 -6.98 17.82 20.40
C MET A 198 -6.86 17.72 21.92
N ALA A 199 -7.36 18.71 22.67
CA ALA A 199 -7.28 18.70 24.13
C ALA A 199 -7.95 17.46 24.73
N ARG A 200 -9.14 17.09 24.23
CA ARG A 200 -9.86 15.90 24.65
C ARG A 200 -9.13 14.61 24.27
N MET A 201 -8.52 14.56 23.08
CA MET A 201 -7.74 13.39 22.67
C MET A 201 -6.48 13.23 23.51
N ALA A 202 -5.80 14.32 23.84
CA ALA A 202 -4.61 14.34 24.69
C ALA A 202 -4.95 13.95 26.14
N GLN A 203 -6.03 14.48 26.73
CA GLN A 203 -6.46 14.14 28.09
C GLN A 203 -6.71 12.64 28.27
N ASN A 204 -7.27 12.00 27.24
CA ASN A 204 -7.60 10.59 27.27
C ASN A 204 -6.44 9.68 26.82
N LEU A 205 -5.23 10.20 26.64
CA LEU A 205 -4.05 9.45 26.24
C LEU A 205 -3.19 9.14 27.47
N ASP A 206 -3.52 8.08 28.21
CA ASP A 206 -2.74 7.71 29.41
C ASP A 206 -1.37 7.10 29.04
N SER A 207 -1.34 5.83 28.67
CA SER A 207 -0.13 5.10 28.26
C SER A 207 -0.16 4.64 26.81
N GLY A 208 -1.26 4.90 26.12
CA GLY A 208 -1.45 4.50 24.72
C GLY A 208 -0.77 5.42 23.71
N ARG A 209 -1.09 5.22 22.46
CA ARG A 209 -0.65 6.09 21.36
C ARG A 209 -1.84 6.63 20.58
N LEU A 210 -1.74 7.89 20.16
CA LEU A 210 -2.71 8.58 19.34
C LEU A 210 -2.15 8.74 17.92
N TRP A 211 -2.83 8.16 16.96
CA TRP A 211 -2.63 8.45 15.55
C TRP A 211 -3.66 9.49 15.13
N ILE A 212 -3.20 10.64 14.65
CA ILE A 212 -4.04 11.60 13.95
C ILE A 212 -3.87 11.33 12.47
N VAL A 213 -5.00 11.08 11.79
CA VAL A 213 -5.04 10.63 10.40
C VAL A 213 -5.77 11.68 9.57
N TRP A 214 -5.12 12.14 8.48
CA TRP A 214 -5.65 13.20 7.61
C TRP A 214 -5.48 12.84 6.14
N PRO A 215 -6.31 13.39 5.22
CA PRO A 215 -6.17 13.19 3.79
C PRO A 215 -4.84 13.72 3.25
N LYS A 216 -4.20 12.96 2.37
CA LYS A 216 -3.01 13.42 1.66
C LYS A 216 -3.36 14.55 0.69
N LYS A 217 -2.41 15.45 0.40
CA LYS A 217 -2.58 16.50 -0.62
C LYS A 217 -2.94 15.95 -2.02
N THR A 218 -2.57 14.70 -2.30
CA THR A 218 -2.85 14.02 -3.57
C THR A 218 -4.16 13.25 -3.57
N SER A 219 -4.86 13.19 -2.42
CA SER A 219 -6.17 12.55 -2.28
C SER A 219 -7.27 13.42 -2.90
N PRO A 220 -8.33 12.83 -3.48
CA PRO A 220 -9.54 13.56 -3.85
C PRO A 220 -10.33 14.06 -2.64
N LEU A 221 -10.01 13.58 -1.44
CA LEU A 221 -10.65 14.01 -0.20
C LEU A 221 -10.11 15.39 0.19
N ALA A 222 -11.03 16.34 0.33
CA ALA A 222 -10.67 17.70 0.77
C ALA A 222 -10.31 17.72 2.27
N ALA A 223 -9.24 18.43 2.60
CA ALA A 223 -8.86 18.78 3.96
C ALA A 223 -8.30 20.21 3.98
N ASP A 224 -8.63 20.97 5.02
CA ASP A 224 -8.17 22.34 5.21
C ASP A 224 -6.97 22.47 6.15
N HIS A 225 -6.29 21.33 6.42
CA HIS A 225 -5.09 21.26 7.26
C HIS A 225 -4.06 20.26 6.68
N THR A 226 -2.83 20.39 7.12
CA THR A 226 -1.69 19.61 6.68
C THR A 226 -1.08 18.78 7.81
N GLY A 227 -0.14 17.89 7.49
CA GLY A 227 0.64 17.17 8.51
C GLY A 227 1.45 18.09 9.44
N GLU A 228 1.85 19.25 8.94
CA GLU A 228 2.53 20.29 9.73
C GLU A 228 1.58 20.92 10.77
N ASP A 229 0.32 21.18 10.37
CA ASP A 229 -0.70 21.64 11.31
C ASP A 229 -0.99 20.58 12.38
N VAL A 230 -1.10 19.30 11.99
CA VAL A 230 -1.27 18.17 12.91
C VAL A 230 -0.13 18.11 13.92
N ARG A 231 1.12 18.24 13.46
CA ARG A 231 2.29 18.25 14.34
C ARG A 231 2.25 19.43 15.30
N ARG A 232 2.03 20.63 14.79
CA ARG A 232 1.97 21.86 15.59
C ARG A 232 0.92 21.78 16.70
N VAL A 233 -0.29 21.33 16.35
CA VAL A 233 -1.41 21.23 17.32
C VAL A 233 -1.14 20.13 18.36
N GLY A 234 -0.56 18.99 17.94
CA GLY A 234 -0.20 17.90 18.85
C GLY A 234 0.88 18.30 19.85
N LEU A 235 1.95 18.98 19.39
CA LEU A 235 3.03 19.49 20.27
C LEU A 235 2.51 20.55 21.25
N ALA A 236 1.64 21.46 20.80
CA ALA A 236 1.01 22.47 21.65
C ALA A 236 0.12 21.85 22.74
N ALA A 237 -0.45 20.67 22.50
CA ALA A 237 -1.21 19.90 23.49
C ALA A 237 -0.33 19.08 24.47
N GLY A 238 0.98 19.24 24.44
CA GLY A 238 1.94 18.54 25.31
C GLY A 238 2.25 17.11 24.93
N LEU A 239 1.94 16.73 23.68
CA LEU A 239 2.28 15.44 23.13
C LEU A 239 3.65 15.47 22.44
N VAL A 240 4.21 14.28 22.16
CA VAL A 240 5.44 14.11 21.39
C VAL A 240 5.12 13.21 20.20
N ASP A 241 5.44 13.68 19.00
CA ASP A 241 5.35 12.88 17.79
C ASP A 241 6.58 11.98 17.63
N PHE A 242 6.39 10.77 17.09
CA PHE A 242 7.50 9.82 16.93
C PHE A 242 7.48 9.04 15.62
N LYS A 243 6.37 9.05 14.90
CA LYS A 243 6.28 8.26 13.67
C LYS A 243 5.24 8.81 12.70
N VAL A 244 5.63 8.93 11.43
CA VAL A 244 4.73 9.21 10.31
C VAL A 244 4.55 7.96 9.49
N CYS A 245 3.34 7.67 9.00
CA CYS A 245 3.14 6.65 7.99
C CYS A 245 2.02 7.00 7.00
N ALA A 246 2.13 6.46 5.80
CA ALA A 246 0.99 6.37 4.90
C ALA A 246 0.04 5.29 5.43
N VAL A 247 -1.21 5.66 5.68
CA VAL A 247 -2.24 4.74 6.16
C VAL A 247 -2.80 3.94 4.99
N ASP A 248 -3.20 4.61 3.92
CA ASP A 248 -3.60 4.03 2.63
C ASP A 248 -3.27 4.98 1.47
N GLU A 249 -3.99 4.89 0.34
CA GLU A 249 -3.79 5.76 -0.82
C GLU A 249 -4.16 7.22 -0.52
N ASP A 250 -5.20 7.42 0.27
CA ASP A 250 -5.79 8.73 0.55
C ASP A 250 -5.34 9.34 1.87
N TRP A 251 -4.95 8.54 2.84
CA TRP A 251 -4.71 8.97 4.20
C TRP A 251 -3.25 8.86 4.64
N SER A 252 -2.80 9.86 5.37
CA SER A 252 -1.53 9.88 6.12
C SER A 252 -1.82 9.95 7.61
N GLY A 253 -0.89 9.44 8.43
CA GLY A 253 -1.03 9.47 9.87
C GLY A 253 0.27 9.90 10.56
N LEU A 254 0.13 10.63 11.68
CA LEU A 254 1.21 11.01 12.60
C LEU A 254 0.87 10.48 14.00
N ALA A 255 1.80 9.71 14.55
CA ALA A 255 1.67 9.10 15.87
C ALA A 255 2.22 9.98 16.98
N PHE A 256 1.48 10.08 18.06
CA PHE A 256 1.83 10.81 19.27
C PHE A 256 1.78 9.92 20.50
N VAL A 257 2.59 10.24 21.47
CA VAL A 257 2.55 9.74 22.84
C VAL A 257 2.58 10.92 23.82
N ARG A 258 2.17 10.67 25.05
CA ARG A 258 2.34 11.66 26.11
C ARG A 258 3.83 11.81 26.44
N ARG A 259 4.31 13.05 26.64
CA ARG A 259 5.66 13.28 27.11
C ARG A 259 5.82 12.63 28.49
N ARG A 260 6.80 11.74 28.66
CA ARG A 260 7.18 11.24 29.99
C ARG A 260 7.86 12.40 30.75
N ARG A 261 7.39 12.67 31.96
CA ARG A 261 8.06 13.56 32.92
C ARG A 261 9.28 12.84 33.47
#